data_0d03bbd84857bba9b03d1f0466593883
#
_entry.id   0d03bbd84857bba9b03d1f0466593883
#
_cell.length_a   1.000
_cell.length_b   1.000
_cell.length_c   1.000
_cell.angle_alpha   90.00
_cell.angle_beta   90.00
_cell.angle_gamma   90.00
#
_symmetry.space_group_name_H-M   'P 1'
#
loop_
_entity.id
_entity.type
_entity.pdbx_description
1 polymer ?
#
loop_
_entity_poly.entity_id
_entity_poly.type
_entity_poly.pdbx_seq_one_letter_code
_entity_poly.pdbx_strand_id
1 'polypeptide(L)'
;LIDKSDEAIYRRINTIGRFREWLRPFKESIRFKRYAKEFTFNGYKAYKLDTSRVKNPGRPATLMHEHMNNEPCIVFQIAYKKPNGSYKISIRVSASCDLNANEIAHQYGGGGHPKAAGCDMTEEQINNL
;
A
#
# COMPACT_ATOMS: atom_id res chain seq x y z
N LEU A 1 -10.76 10.28 -7.42
CA LEU A 1 -10.16 9.93 -8.70
C LEU A 1 -9.89 11.17 -9.53
N ILE A 2 -8.71 11.23 -10.10
CA ILE A 2 -8.32 12.32 -10.98
C ILE A 2 -8.65 11.93 -12.41
N ASP A 3 -9.42 12.76 -13.09
CA ASP A 3 -9.69 12.62 -14.50
C ASP A 3 -8.60 13.33 -15.35
N LYS A 4 -8.75 13.31 -16.67
CA LYS A 4 -7.79 13.94 -17.57
C LYS A 4 -7.68 15.44 -17.40
N SER A 5 -8.75 16.12 -17.00
CA SER A 5 -8.72 17.58 -16.78
C SER A 5 -7.92 17.90 -15.53
N ASP A 6 -8.01 17.08 -14.48
CA ASP A 6 -7.22 17.25 -13.27
C ASP A 6 -5.73 16.99 -13.54
N GLU A 7 -5.39 16.02 -14.38
CA GLU A 7 -4.01 15.80 -14.82
C GLU A 7 -3.44 16.99 -15.58
N ALA A 8 -4.24 17.62 -16.43
CA ALA A 8 -3.81 18.79 -17.18
C ALA A 8 -3.54 19.97 -16.25
N ILE A 9 -4.39 20.19 -15.26
CA ILE A 9 -4.20 21.20 -14.22
C ILE A 9 -2.95 20.86 -13.40
N TYR A 10 -2.75 19.62 -13.03
CA TYR A 10 -1.57 19.16 -12.31
C TYR A 10 -0.29 19.48 -13.09
N ARG A 11 -0.24 19.20 -14.37
CA ARG A 11 0.92 19.48 -15.22
C ARG A 11 1.25 20.95 -15.31
N ARG A 12 0.23 21.80 -15.40
CA ARG A 12 0.40 23.25 -15.40
C ARG A 12 0.97 23.78 -14.09
N ILE A 13 0.42 23.31 -12.99
CA ILE A 13 0.79 23.73 -11.64
C ILE A 13 2.16 23.20 -11.25
N ASN A 14 2.55 22.06 -11.77
CA ASN A 14 3.82 21.41 -11.46
C ASN A 14 5.05 22.21 -11.94
N THR A 15 4.86 23.22 -12.77
CA THR A 15 5.91 24.20 -13.12
C THR A 15 6.19 25.18 -11.99
N ILE A 16 5.30 25.26 -10.99
CA ILE A 16 5.42 26.14 -9.83
C ILE A 16 5.77 25.27 -8.62
N GLY A 17 7.01 25.32 -8.13
CA GLY A 17 7.56 24.41 -7.12
C GLY A 17 6.73 24.20 -5.85
N ARG A 18 5.95 25.20 -5.42
CA ARG A 18 5.08 25.14 -4.23
C ARG A 18 3.95 24.13 -4.37
N PHE A 19 3.50 23.90 -5.59
CA PHE A 19 2.38 23.01 -5.87
C PHE A 19 2.78 21.53 -5.87
N ARG A 20 4.06 21.21 -6.08
CA ARG A 20 4.56 19.83 -6.04
C ARG A 20 4.34 19.19 -4.68
N GLU A 21 4.68 19.91 -3.62
CA GLU A 21 4.51 19.41 -2.25
C GLU A 21 3.04 19.32 -1.88
N TRP A 22 2.22 20.27 -2.29
CA TRP A 22 0.80 20.28 -2.04
C TRP A 22 0.08 19.12 -2.74
N LEU A 23 0.51 18.77 -3.97
CA LEU A 23 -0.09 17.71 -4.77
C LEU A 23 0.47 16.31 -4.44
N ARG A 24 1.50 16.23 -3.62
CA ARG A 24 2.13 14.96 -3.25
C ARG A 24 1.18 13.94 -2.64
N PRO A 25 0.36 14.29 -1.63
CA PRO A 25 -0.63 13.36 -1.08
C PRO A 25 -1.63 12.88 -2.13
N PHE A 26 -2.03 13.78 -3.02
CA PHE A 26 -2.94 13.52 -4.11
C PHE A 26 -2.37 12.52 -5.13
N LYS A 27 -1.09 12.64 -5.42
CA LYS A 27 -0.35 11.75 -6.33
C LYS A 27 -0.20 10.34 -5.76
N GLU A 28 0.11 10.22 -4.49
CA GLU A 28 0.18 8.94 -3.77
C GLU A 28 -1.19 8.27 -3.73
N SER A 29 -2.23 9.03 -3.52
CA SER A 29 -3.63 8.62 -3.56
C SER A 29 -4.01 7.93 -4.88
N ILE A 30 -3.60 8.51 -5.99
CA ILE A 30 -3.85 7.95 -7.33
C ILE A 30 -3.13 6.62 -7.49
N ARG A 31 -1.88 6.53 -7.07
CA ARG A 31 -1.09 5.30 -7.14
C ARG A 31 -1.76 4.17 -6.38
N PHE A 32 -2.22 4.45 -5.17
CA PHE A 32 -2.91 3.46 -4.36
C PHE A 32 -4.15 2.92 -5.08
N LYS A 33 -5.03 3.80 -5.55
CA LYS A 33 -6.25 3.40 -6.25
C LYS A 33 -5.98 2.65 -7.55
N ARG A 34 -4.91 3.01 -8.25
CA ARG A 34 -4.56 2.43 -9.55
C ARG A 34 -3.95 1.04 -9.44
N TYR A 35 -3.12 0.80 -8.42
CA TYR A 35 -2.35 -0.44 -8.30
C TYR A 35 -2.84 -1.39 -7.22
N ALA A 36 -3.74 -0.95 -6.36
CA ALA A 36 -4.29 -1.79 -5.31
C ALA A 36 -5.41 -2.68 -5.83
N LYS A 37 -5.35 -3.95 -5.50
CA LYS A 37 -6.42 -4.91 -5.76
C LYS A 37 -7.13 -5.22 -4.46
N GLU A 38 -8.46 -5.00 -4.44
CA GLU A 38 -9.29 -5.29 -3.29
C GLU A 38 -9.64 -6.78 -3.20
N PHE A 39 -9.59 -7.32 -1.99
CA PHE A 39 -10.05 -8.67 -1.69
C PHE A 39 -10.52 -8.74 -0.24
N THR A 40 -10.94 -9.91 0.21
CA THR A 40 -11.36 -10.12 1.61
C THR A 40 -10.33 -11.00 2.31
N PHE A 41 -9.89 -10.57 3.48
CA PHE A 41 -8.95 -11.31 4.33
C PHE A 41 -9.52 -11.42 5.75
N ASN A 42 -9.78 -12.63 6.21
CA ASN A 42 -10.35 -12.90 7.53
C ASN A 42 -11.60 -12.05 7.85
N GLY A 43 -12.45 -11.83 6.85
CA GLY A 43 -13.67 -11.04 7.01
C GLY A 43 -13.50 -9.52 6.90
N TYR A 44 -12.26 -9.05 6.72
CA TYR A 44 -11.97 -7.63 6.55
C TYR A 44 -11.64 -7.28 5.11
N LYS A 45 -11.91 -6.03 4.75
CA LYS A 45 -11.48 -5.47 3.47
C LYS A 45 -9.95 -5.46 3.42
N ALA A 46 -9.38 -6.00 2.36
CA ALA A 46 -7.94 -6.10 2.18
C ALA A 46 -7.53 -5.58 0.82
N TYR A 47 -6.29 -5.14 0.72
CA TYR A 47 -5.73 -4.63 -0.52
C TYR A 47 -4.36 -5.24 -0.76
N LYS A 48 -4.11 -5.68 -1.99
CA LYS A 48 -2.78 -6.02 -2.49
C LYS A 48 -2.26 -4.84 -3.30
N LEU A 49 -1.19 -4.23 -2.83
CA LEU A 49 -0.55 -3.10 -3.51
C LEU A 49 0.83 -3.54 -4.02
N ASP A 50 0.91 -3.84 -5.31
CA ASP A 50 2.17 -4.24 -5.93
C ASP A 50 2.97 -3.01 -6.37
N THR A 51 4.00 -2.69 -5.60
CA THR A 51 4.93 -1.60 -5.90
C THR A 51 6.32 -2.13 -6.29
N SER A 52 6.47 -3.43 -6.51
CA SER A 52 7.77 -4.06 -6.78
C SER A 52 8.45 -3.58 -8.06
N ARG A 53 7.67 -3.07 -9.01
CA ARG A 53 8.14 -2.53 -10.29
C ARG A 53 8.04 -1.01 -10.38
N VAL A 54 7.60 -0.36 -9.32
CA VAL A 54 7.42 1.08 -9.29
C VAL A 54 8.66 1.73 -8.71
N LYS A 55 9.19 2.72 -9.43
CA LYS A 55 10.28 3.55 -8.93
C LYS A 55 9.69 4.60 -7.98
N ASN A 56 10.19 4.67 -6.74
CA ASN A 56 9.68 5.56 -5.70
C ASN A 56 8.19 5.32 -5.39
N PRO A 57 7.83 4.18 -4.80
CA PRO A 57 6.43 3.78 -4.62
C PRO A 57 5.61 4.63 -3.65
N GLY A 58 6.23 5.53 -2.91
CA GLY A 58 5.53 6.33 -1.91
C GLY A 58 5.49 5.67 -0.53
N ARG A 59 4.65 6.21 0.35
CA ARG A 59 4.54 5.75 1.74
C ARG A 59 3.22 5.03 1.96
N PRO A 60 3.21 3.70 2.06
CA PRO A 60 1.96 2.94 2.25
C PRO A 60 1.18 3.34 3.49
N ALA A 61 1.88 3.62 4.58
CA ALA A 61 1.23 4.07 5.82
C ALA A 61 0.49 5.39 5.64
N THR A 62 1.09 6.33 4.90
CA THR A 62 0.44 7.61 4.57
C THR A 62 -0.80 7.38 3.73
N LEU A 63 -0.70 6.50 2.73
CA LEU A 63 -1.84 6.16 1.87
C LEU A 63 -2.99 5.55 2.67
N MET A 64 -2.69 4.68 3.62
CA MET A 64 -3.70 4.12 4.51
C MET A 64 -4.39 5.18 5.34
N HIS A 65 -3.63 6.09 5.94
CA HIS A 65 -4.19 7.16 6.74
C HIS A 65 -5.12 8.06 5.94
N GLU A 66 -4.75 8.37 4.72
CA GLU A 66 -5.54 9.25 3.87
C GLU A 66 -6.80 8.61 3.30
N HIS A 67 -6.71 7.31 2.95
CA HIS A 67 -7.79 6.64 2.22
C HIS A 67 -8.65 5.72 3.07
N MET A 68 -8.11 5.21 4.17
CA MET A 68 -8.73 4.14 4.93
C MET A 68 -8.83 4.44 6.41
N ASN A 69 -8.71 5.71 6.77
CA ASN A 69 -8.60 6.17 8.15
C ASN A 69 -9.74 5.66 9.04
N ASN A 70 -10.94 5.57 8.51
CA ASN A 70 -12.14 5.21 9.24
C ASN A 70 -12.68 3.82 8.90
N GLU A 71 -12.03 3.09 8.01
CA GLU A 71 -12.46 1.75 7.61
C GLU A 71 -11.55 0.67 8.18
N PRO A 72 -12.11 -0.39 8.81
CA PRO A 72 -11.30 -1.55 9.18
C PRO A 72 -10.75 -2.22 7.92
N CYS A 73 -9.44 -2.22 7.75
CA CYS A 73 -8.81 -2.81 6.56
C CYS A 73 -7.36 -3.21 6.81
N ILE A 74 -6.84 -4.01 5.91
CA ILE A 74 -5.45 -4.46 5.89
C ILE A 74 -4.87 -4.27 4.50
N VAL A 75 -3.62 -3.83 4.43
CA VAL A 75 -2.89 -3.66 3.17
C VAL A 75 -1.65 -4.54 3.17
N PHE A 76 -1.52 -5.34 2.13
CA PHE A 76 -0.32 -6.11 1.82
C PHE A 76 0.40 -5.39 0.68
N GLN A 77 1.51 -4.73 1.00
CA GLN A 77 2.34 -4.08 -0.01
C GLN A 77 3.47 -5.03 -0.44
N ILE A 78 3.53 -5.30 -1.72
CA ILE A 78 4.63 -6.02 -2.33
C ILE A 78 5.70 -4.97 -2.66
N ALA A 79 6.73 -4.87 -1.82
CA ALA A 79 7.69 -3.77 -1.88
C ALA A 79 8.75 -3.96 -2.97
N TYR A 80 9.39 -5.13 -2.98
CA TYR A 80 10.41 -5.45 -3.98
C TYR A 80 10.67 -6.96 -4.03
N LYS A 81 11.25 -7.42 -5.14
CA LYS A 81 11.69 -8.79 -5.32
C LYS A 81 13.11 -8.96 -4.78
N LYS A 82 13.30 -9.98 -3.96
CA LYS A 82 14.61 -10.33 -3.40
C LYS A 82 15.42 -11.20 -4.36
N PRO A 83 16.75 -11.26 -4.21
CA PRO A 83 17.60 -12.11 -5.07
C PRO A 83 17.23 -13.58 -5.05
N ASN A 84 16.67 -14.08 -3.94
CA ASN A 84 16.26 -15.50 -3.81
C ASN A 84 14.93 -15.81 -4.51
N GLY A 85 14.30 -14.83 -5.16
CA GLY A 85 13.02 -15.01 -5.86
C GLY A 85 11.78 -14.74 -5.01
N SER A 86 11.92 -14.57 -3.70
CA SER A 86 10.80 -14.13 -2.85
C SER A 86 10.60 -12.62 -2.92
N TYR A 87 9.48 -12.15 -2.35
CA TYR A 87 9.15 -10.74 -2.32
C TYR A 87 9.08 -10.23 -0.88
N LYS A 88 9.58 -9.03 -0.67
CA LYS A 88 9.41 -8.32 0.61
C LYS A 88 8.00 -7.78 0.68
N ILE A 89 7.28 -8.18 1.73
CA ILE A 89 5.90 -7.75 1.97
C ILE A 89 5.86 -6.86 3.21
N SER A 90 5.24 -5.71 3.07
CA SER A 90 4.89 -4.84 4.19
C SER A 90 3.41 -4.96 4.47
N ILE A 91 3.06 -5.24 5.73
CA ILE A 91 1.68 -5.41 6.17
C ILE A 91 1.31 -4.20 7.03
N ARG A 92 0.21 -3.55 6.69
CA ARG A 92 -0.33 -2.42 7.45
C ARG A 92 -1.80 -2.68 7.77
N VAL A 93 -2.16 -2.45 9.02
CA VAL A 93 -3.53 -2.63 9.49
C VAL A 93 -4.04 -1.29 9.99
N SER A 94 -5.24 -0.90 9.59
CA SER A 94 -5.83 0.37 10.00
C SER A 94 -6.12 0.38 11.51
N ALA A 95 -6.19 1.57 12.11
CA ALA A 95 -6.41 1.74 13.54
C ALA A 95 -7.72 1.10 14.01
N SER A 96 -8.74 1.09 13.16
CA SER A 96 -10.06 0.53 13.47
C SER A 96 -10.17 -0.98 13.22
N CYS A 97 -9.14 -1.61 12.68
CA CYS A 97 -9.13 -3.04 12.36
C CYS A 97 -8.53 -3.85 13.50
N ASP A 98 -9.18 -4.95 13.87
CA ASP A 98 -8.74 -5.82 14.97
C ASP A 98 -7.69 -6.84 14.56
N LEU A 99 -7.33 -6.92 13.28
CA LEU A 99 -6.28 -7.83 12.83
C LEU A 99 -4.92 -7.42 13.39
N ASN A 100 -4.08 -8.41 13.61
CA ASN A 100 -2.73 -8.22 14.13
C ASN A 100 -1.70 -8.53 13.04
N ALA A 101 -1.05 -7.49 12.52
CA ALA A 101 -0.07 -7.61 11.45
C ALA A 101 1.12 -8.48 11.87
N ASN A 102 1.55 -8.41 13.12
CA ASN A 102 2.64 -9.22 13.64
C ASN A 102 2.31 -10.72 13.57
N GLU A 103 1.12 -11.12 14.00
CA GLU A 103 0.69 -12.52 13.95
C GLU A 103 0.59 -13.03 12.51
N ILE A 104 0.09 -12.20 11.61
CA ILE A 104 0.00 -12.54 10.19
C ILE A 104 1.41 -12.73 9.61
N ALA A 105 2.32 -11.80 9.89
CA ALA A 105 3.70 -11.89 9.43
C ALA A 105 4.42 -13.11 9.97
N HIS A 106 4.16 -13.52 11.21
CA HIS A 106 4.74 -14.73 11.80
C HIS A 106 4.42 -15.98 11.02
N GLN A 107 3.26 -16.09 10.41
CA GLN A 107 2.88 -17.23 9.58
C GLN A 107 3.80 -17.40 8.37
N TYR A 108 4.50 -16.34 7.98
CA TYR A 108 5.43 -16.32 6.85
C TYR A 108 6.88 -16.11 7.30
N GLY A 109 7.17 -16.31 8.58
CA GLY A 109 8.52 -16.18 9.11
C GLY A 109 8.98 -14.77 9.42
N GLY A 110 8.07 -13.80 9.38
CA GLY A 110 8.36 -12.41 9.68
C GLY A 110 7.86 -11.96 11.05
N GLY A 111 7.63 -10.67 11.20
CA GLY A 111 7.14 -10.07 12.44
C GLY A 111 7.17 -8.56 12.40
N GLY A 112 6.81 -7.94 13.52
CA GLY A 112 6.77 -6.49 13.67
C GLY A 112 5.84 -6.06 14.78
N HIS A 113 5.04 -5.04 14.51
CA HIS A 113 4.06 -4.49 15.44
C HIS A 113 2.65 -4.95 15.06
N PRO A 114 1.67 -4.87 15.99
CA PRO A 114 0.28 -5.25 15.69
C PRO A 114 -0.34 -4.51 14.50
N LYS A 115 0.08 -3.29 14.23
CA LYS A 115 -0.45 -2.48 13.12
C LYS A 115 0.50 -2.36 11.93
N ALA A 116 1.74 -2.82 12.05
CA ALA A 116 2.76 -2.69 11.03
C ALA A 116 3.80 -3.79 11.14
N ALA A 117 3.86 -4.68 10.18
CA ALA A 117 4.80 -5.80 10.19
C ALA A 117 5.34 -6.07 8.79
N GLY A 118 6.34 -6.94 8.70
CA GLY A 118 6.92 -7.33 7.43
C GLY A 118 7.26 -8.81 7.40
N CYS A 119 7.23 -9.37 6.21
CA CYS A 119 7.61 -10.77 5.97
C CYS A 119 8.07 -10.93 4.52
N ASP A 120 8.54 -12.13 4.21
CA ASP A 120 8.85 -12.53 2.85
C ASP A 120 7.82 -13.55 2.38
N MET A 121 7.35 -13.39 1.15
CA MET A 121 6.42 -14.34 0.52
C MET A 121 6.90 -14.72 -0.86
N THR A 122 6.65 -15.97 -1.22
CA THR A 122 6.80 -16.42 -2.61
C THR A 122 5.65 -15.87 -3.44
N GLU A 123 5.82 -15.88 -4.76
CA GLU A 123 4.75 -15.47 -5.68
C GLU A 123 3.47 -16.29 -5.47
N GLU A 124 3.62 -17.58 -5.25
CA GLU A 124 2.50 -18.49 -4.95
C GLU A 124 1.77 -18.08 -3.67
N GLN A 125 2.50 -17.77 -2.61
CA GLN A 125 1.91 -17.31 -1.35
C GLN A 125 1.14 -16.00 -1.53
N ILE A 126 1.67 -15.08 -2.31
CA ILE A 126 1.01 -13.82 -2.63
C ILE A 126 -0.30 -14.07 -3.38
N ASN A 127 -0.27 -14.97 -4.37
CA ASN A 127 -1.45 -15.29 -5.16
C ASN A 127 -2.54 -16.01 -4.36
N ASN A 128 -2.15 -16.68 -3.28
CA ASN A 128 -3.08 -17.42 -2.40
C ASN A 128 -3.62 -16.59 -1.22
N LEU A 129 -3.27 -15.32 -1.15
CA LEU A 129 -3.81 -14.44 -0.11
C LEU A 129 -5.32 -14.30 -0.14
#